data_b2574ec0874d4c5a5945b9f0ff5f3103
#
_entry.id   b2574ec0874d4c5a5945b9f0ff5f3103
#
_cell.length_a   1.000
_cell.length_b   1.000
_cell.length_c   1.000
_cell.angle_alpha   90.00
_cell.angle_beta   90.00
_cell.angle_gamma   90.00
#
_symmetry.space_group_name_H-M   'P 1'
#
loop_
_entity.id
_entity.type
_entity.pdbx_description
1 polymer ?
#
loop_
_entity_poly.entity_id
_entity_poly.type
_entity_poly.pdbx_seq_one_letter_code
_entity_poly.pdbx_strand_id
1 'polypeptide(L)'
;MCGIVGCVGRGEETLSTLVHGLSKLEYRGYDSAGVALADGDLDVVKRAGELDDLRAALDGDSLSGRVGIGHTRWSTHGPPTDANAHPHRDCTERVAVVHNGIIENYEDLKADLLEAGHEFRSDTDTEVVPHLVEDRLAAGDDPEAAVRAAVSRLEGSYAIAVVVAGDDRVFAAREDSPLVLGLGDDAYYLASDVPAFREFTDRVVYLEDGEFAVISADEWRVTDDEGRRIDRDVDTVEWSPEETGKSGYDHFMLKEIHEQPRSLRQCLRERVSELAGSVSLDVDVDPDGVQFVACGTSYHAALCGVHLFQQAGIPAQAFLASEYATSPPPVDGDLVVGVTQSGETADTLSALREAKRRGAETLAVTNVVGSSVSRECDQTLYIRAGPEIGVAATKTFSSQVVALALLVLSLTGASRHDIAALRDLPGNVQQVLDESDAEEIARAYEGSDAYFFIGRGLQFPVSLEGALKFKEISYEHAEGFAAGELKHGPLALVTENTPVFALVTGDGEQARKTIGNVKEVEARGAPVVAVTDGKSDVHRYADHVLDIPASDQRTAAILANVQLQLVSYHAAALLGRSIDKPRNLAKSVTVE
;
A
#
# COMPACT_ATOMS: atom_id res chain seq x y z
N MET A 1 -9.41 -1.74 1.14
CA MET A 1 -8.86 -3.03 0.66
C MET A 1 -9.17 -4.09 1.70
N CYS A 2 -9.59 -5.29 1.30
CA CYS A 2 -9.98 -6.36 2.21
C CYS A 2 -8.91 -7.46 2.27
N GLY A 3 -8.95 -8.34 3.28
CA GLY A 3 -8.06 -9.47 3.41
C GLY A 3 -8.80 -10.79 3.26
N ILE A 4 -8.40 -11.63 2.30
CA ILE A 4 -8.88 -13.01 2.13
C ILE A 4 -7.83 -13.97 2.66
N VAL A 5 -8.27 -15.02 3.36
CA VAL A 5 -7.46 -16.19 3.73
C VAL A 5 -8.25 -17.45 3.45
N GLY A 6 -7.63 -18.44 2.83
CA GLY A 6 -8.16 -19.79 2.66
C GLY A 6 -7.16 -20.82 3.15
N CYS A 7 -7.63 -21.96 3.65
CA CYS A 7 -6.77 -23.03 4.13
C CYS A 7 -7.42 -24.40 3.89
N VAL A 8 -6.61 -25.35 3.39
CA VAL A 8 -7.00 -26.74 3.16
C VAL A 8 -5.87 -27.65 3.65
N GLY A 9 -6.23 -28.75 4.33
CA GLY A 9 -5.25 -29.76 4.77
C GLY A 9 -4.77 -29.65 6.21
N ARG A 10 -5.15 -28.59 6.97
CA ARG A 10 -4.72 -28.38 8.37
C ARG A 10 -5.56 -29.14 9.41
N GLY A 11 -6.65 -29.77 8.99
CA GLY A 11 -7.52 -30.51 9.90
C GLY A 11 -8.09 -29.64 11.03
N GLU A 12 -7.91 -30.04 12.29
CA GLU A 12 -8.37 -29.26 13.47
C GLU A 12 -7.71 -27.88 13.61
N GLU A 13 -6.56 -27.65 12.98
CA GLU A 13 -5.85 -26.36 13.03
C GLU A 13 -6.33 -25.35 11.96
N THR A 14 -7.31 -25.73 11.11
CA THR A 14 -7.81 -24.86 10.03
C THR A 14 -8.30 -23.51 10.59
N LEU A 15 -9.15 -23.52 11.62
CA LEU A 15 -9.67 -22.30 12.23
C LEU A 15 -8.55 -21.41 12.77
N SER A 16 -7.62 -21.99 13.54
CA SER A 16 -6.50 -21.21 14.11
C SER A 16 -5.59 -20.65 13.01
N THR A 17 -5.39 -21.38 11.93
CA THR A 17 -4.64 -20.92 10.75
C THR A 17 -5.33 -19.76 10.04
N LEU A 18 -6.65 -19.82 9.86
CA LEU A 18 -7.43 -18.71 9.28
C LEU A 18 -7.34 -17.46 10.14
N VAL A 19 -7.60 -17.56 11.45
CA VAL A 19 -7.56 -16.42 12.38
C VAL A 19 -6.16 -15.84 12.46
N HIS A 20 -5.12 -16.68 12.43
CA HIS A 20 -3.74 -16.22 12.35
C HIS A 20 -3.47 -15.45 11.06
N GLY A 21 -3.85 -16.01 9.90
CA GLY A 21 -3.69 -15.34 8.61
C GLY A 21 -4.46 -14.01 8.54
N LEU A 22 -5.70 -13.97 9.04
CA LEU A 22 -6.46 -12.72 9.13
C LEU A 22 -5.75 -11.67 10.00
N SER A 23 -5.10 -12.09 11.10
CA SER A 23 -4.33 -11.14 11.94
C SER A 23 -3.15 -10.51 11.21
N LYS A 24 -2.60 -11.20 10.21
CA LYS A 24 -1.53 -10.65 9.35
C LYS A 24 -2.06 -9.75 8.24
N LEU A 25 -3.37 -9.83 7.93
CA LEU A 25 -4.04 -9.02 6.90
C LEU A 25 -4.91 -7.89 7.47
N GLU A 26 -4.93 -7.68 8.78
CA GLU A 26 -5.77 -6.66 9.42
C GLU A 26 -5.47 -5.24 8.93
N TYR A 27 -4.23 -4.96 8.47
CA TYR A 27 -3.87 -3.70 7.83
C TYR A 27 -4.61 -3.44 6.51
N ARG A 28 -5.22 -4.48 5.92
CA ARG A 28 -6.03 -4.39 4.69
C ARG A 28 -7.50 -4.06 4.97
N GLY A 29 -8.02 -4.41 6.14
CA GLY A 29 -9.41 -4.13 6.52
C GLY A 29 -9.65 -4.48 7.98
N TYR A 30 -10.40 -3.66 8.68
CA TYR A 30 -10.67 -3.78 10.12
C TYR A 30 -12.08 -3.32 10.53
N ASP A 31 -13.00 -3.17 9.56
CA ASP A 31 -14.40 -2.78 9.81
C ASP A 31 -15.28 -3.97 10.19
N SER A 32 -14.92 -5.16 9.73
CA SER A 32 -15.53 -6.41 10.13
C SER A 32 -14.63 -7.59 9.79
N ALA A 33 -14.84 -8.73 10.47
CA ALA A 33 -14.12 -9.97 10.20
C ALA A 33 -15.05 -11.18 10.30
N GLY A 34 -14.70 -12.28 9.61
CA GLY A 34 -15.44 -13.52 9.70
C GLY A 34 -14.72 -14.70 9.06
N VAL A 35 -15.19 -15.89 9.41
CA VAL A 35 -14.68 -17.18 8.91
C VAL A 35 -15.83 -18.11 8.54
N ALA A 36 -15.58 -18.96 7.55
CA ALA A 36 -16.43 -20.10 7.22
C ALA A 36 -15.59 -21.38 7.22
N LEU A 37 -16.13 -22.45 7.81
CA LEU A 37 -15.51 -23.77 7.85
C LEU A 37 -16.47 -24.80 7.26
N ALA A 38 -15.96 -25.72 6.45
CA ALA A 38 -16.72 -26.81 5.85
C ALA A 38 -16.15 -28.17 6.29
N ASP A 39 -17.01 -29.02 6.85
CA ASP A 39 -16.74 -30.43 7.14
C ASP A 39 -18.09 -31.21 7.19
N GLY A 40 -18.66 -31.44 6.01
CA GLY A 40 -20.03 -31.98 5.86
C GLY A 40 -21.09 -30.88 5.89
N ASP A 41 -21.16 -30.13 6.98
CA ASP A 41 -21.96 -28.90 7.11
C ASP A 41 -21.09 -27.66 6.91
N LEU A 42 -21.72 -26.48 6.88
CA LEU A 42 -21.08 -25.20 6.71
C LEU A 42 -21.33 -24.29 7.92
N ASP A 43 -20.29 -24.03 8.69
CA ASP A 43 -20.33 -23.13 9.84
C ASP A 43 -19.75 -21.75 9.49
N VAL A 44 -20.46 -20.67 9.83
CA VAL A 44 -20.03 -19.29 9.58
C VAL A 44 -20.16 -18.45 10.85
N VAL A 45 -19.07 -17.81 11.26
CA VAL A 45 -19.03 -16.79 12.32
C VAL A 45 -18.44 -15.51 11.77
N LYS A 46 -19.14 -14.39 11.98
CA LYS A 46 -18.73 -13.09 11.50
C LYS A 46 -19.19 -11.97 12.43
N ARG A 47 -18.39 -10.91 12.55
CA ARG A 47 -18.65 -9.75 13.42
C ARG A 47 -18.22 -8.44 12.75
N ALA A 48 -19.00 -7.40 13.00
CA ALA A 48 -18.57 -6.02 12.79
C ALA A 48 -17.52 -5.65 13.86
N GLY A 49 -16.55 -4.82 13.48
CA GLY A 49 -15.44 -4.44 14.33
C GLY A 49 -14.12 -5.11 13.95
N GLU A 50 -13.15 -5.03 14.85
CA GLU A 50 -11.81 -5.57 14.64
C GLU A 50 -11.76 -7.10 14.79
N LEU A 51 -10.63 -7.71 14.46
CA LEU A 51 -10.45 -9.16 14.56
C LEU A 51 -10.66 -9.70 15.99
N ASP A 52 -10.41 -8.89 17.00
CA ASP A 52 -10.64 -9.29 18.41
C ASP A 52 -12.12 -9.50 18.73
N ASP A 53 -13.04 -8.79 18.07
CA ASP A 53 -14.49 -9.03 18.18
C ASP A 53 -14.87 -10.40 17.59
N LEU A 54 -14.24 -10.78 16.48
CA LEU A 54 -14.41 -12.12 15.91
C LEU A 54 -13.82 -13.18 16.85
N ARG A 55 -12.61 -12.97 17.41
CA ARG A 55 -12.00 -13.90 18.37
C ARG A 55 -12.89 -14.14 19.60
N ALA A 56 -13.46 -13.07 20.15
CA ALA A 56 -14.39 -13.17 21.28
C ALA A 56 -15.66 -13.95 20.92
N ALA A 57 -16.13 -13.89 19.69
CA ALA A 57 -17.28 -14.67 19.21
C ALA A 57 -16.93 -16.14 19.00
N LEU A 58 -15.67 -16.46 18.65
CA LEU A 58 -15.19 -17.83 18.47
C LEU A 58 -14.87 -18.55 19.80
N ASP A 59 -14.64 -17.81 20.89
CA ASP A 59 -14.30 -18.32 22.24
C ASP A 59 -15.49 -19.02 22.94
N GLY A 60 -16.33 -19.72 22.29
CA GLY A 60 -17.46 -20.46 22.86
C GLY A 60 -18.03 -21.51 21.92
N ASP A 61 -17.65 -21.43 20.65
CA ASP A 61 -18.14 -22.29 19.60
C ASP A 61 -17.06 -23.33 19.21
N SER A 62 -17.45 -24.60 19.23
CA SER A 62 -16.57 -25.69 18.76
C SER A 62 -16.67 -25.80 17.23
N LEU A 63 -16.21 -24.77 16.51
CA LEU A 63 -16.12 -24.84 15.05
C LEU A 63 -15.00 -25.79 14.64
N SER A 64 -15.31 -26.72 13.78
CA SER A 64 -14.33 -27.65 13.22
C SER A 64 -14.54 -27.79 11.71
N GLY A 65 -13.46 -27.91 10.95
CA GLY A 65 -13.52 -28.09 9.51
C GLY A 65 -12.13 -28.30 8.93
N ARG A 66 -12.07 -29.08 7.86
CA ARG A 66 -10.81 -29.36 7.14
C ARG A 66 -10.50 -28.32 6.08
N VAL A 67 -11.53 -27.59 5.67
CA VAL A 67 -11.49 -26.57 4.63
C VAL A 67 -12.12 -25.31 5.21
N GLY A 68 -11.51 -24.17 4.95
CA GLY A 68 -12.09 -22.92 5.43
C GLY A 68 -11.59 -21.69 4.68
N ILE A 69 -12.40 -20.65 4.77
CA ILE A 69 -12.11 -19.31 4.26
C ILE A 69 -12.37 -18.26 5.33
N GLY A 70 -11.64 -17.17 5.28
CA GLY A 70 -11.78 -16.06 6.21
C GLY A 70 -11.58 -14.72 5.52
N HIS A 71 -12.10 -13.66 6.15
CA HIS A 71 -12.09 -12.33 5.58
C HIS A 71 -11.94 -11.25 6.64
N THR A 72 -11.17 -10.19 6.34
CA THR A 72 -11.20 -8.91 7.02
C THR A 72 -11.65 -7.84 6.02
N ARG A 73 -12.67 -7.06 6.40
CA ARG A 73 -13.36 -6.14 5.48
C ARG A 73 -12.95 -4.69 5.71
N TRP A 74 -12.71 -4.00 4.62
CA TRP A 74 -12.80 -2.57 4.47
C TRP A 74 -14.10 -2.24 3.73
N SER A 75 -15.00 -1.50 4.37
CA SER A 75 -16.38 -1.31 3.87
C SER A 75 -16.41 -0.35 2.67
N THR A 76 -16.77 -0.86 1.50
CA THR A 76 -17.04 -0.11 0.26
C THR A 76 -18.54 -0.02 -0.01
N HIS A 77 -19.29 -1.14 0.10
CA HIS A 77 -20.72 -1.25 -0.09
C HIS A 77 -21.40 -1.70 1.21
N GLY A 78 -22.37 -0.93 1.70
CA GLY A 78 -23.07 -1.19 2.94
C GLY A 78 -22.27 -0.86 4.22
N PRO A 79 -22.94 -0.44 5.30
CA PRO A 79 -22.29 -0.08 6.57
C PRO A 79 -21.61 -1.28 7.24
N PRO A 80 -20.64 -1.08 8.16
CA PRO A 80 -20.00 -2.15 8.90
C PRO A 80 -20.97 -2.75 9.95
N THR A 81 -21.68 -3.79 9.55
CA THR A 81 -22.62 -4.56 10.40
C THR A 81 -22.29 -6.04 10.31
N ASP A 82 -22.76 -6.86 11.26
CA ASP A 82 -22.60 -8.32 11.20
C ASP A 82 -23.24 -8.91 9.93
N ALA A 83 -24.35 -8.35 9.45
CA ALA A 83 -25.00 -8.79 8.23
C ALA A 83 -24.12 -8.57 6.99
N ASN A 84 -23.46 -7.41 6.92
CA ASN A 84 -22.62 -7.01 5.81
C ASN A 84 -21.17 -7.53 5.91
N ALA A 85 -20.79 -8.17 7.03
CA ALA A 85 -19.51 -8.85 7.16
C ALA A 85 -19.47 -10.10 6.28
N HIS A 86 -18.30 -10.44 5.72
CA HIS A 86 -18.06 -11.69 5.02
C HIS A 86 -17.66 -12.79 6.01
N PRO A 87 -17.91 -14.06 5.68
CA PRO A 87 -18.48 -14.64 4.46
C PRO A 87 -19.99 -14.42 4.31
N HIS A 88 -20.46 -14.34 3.04
CA HIS A 88 -21.89 -14.38 2.70
C HIS A 88 -22.34 -15.80 2.34
N ARG A 89 -23.59 -16.13 2.65
CA ARG A 89 -24.19 -17.47 2.38
C ARG A 89 -25.36 -17.36 1.41
N ASP A 90 -25.64 -18.48 0.74
CA ASP A 90 -26.85 -18.71 -0.04
C ASP A 90 -28.09 -18.92 0.86
N CYS A 91 -29.28 -19.05 0.25
CA CYS A 91 -30.54 -19.31 0.98
C CYS A 91 -30.55 -20.63 1.72
N THR A 92 -29.88 -21.65 1.18
CA THR A 92 -29.82 -23.01 1.75
C THR A 92 -28.68 -23.20 2.75
N GLU A 93 -27.87 -22.18 2.97
CA GLU A 93 -26.71 -22.15 3.89
C GLU A 93 -25.66 -23.23 3.55
N ARG A 94 -25.53 -23.60 2.28
CA ARG A 94 -24.57 -24.58 1.78
C ARG A 94 -23.37 -24.02 1.07
N VAL A 95 -23.40 -22.73 0.70
CA VAL A 95 -22.32 -22.02 0.02
C VAL A 95 -21.89 -20.85 0.86
N ALA A 96 -20.59 -20.67 1.08
CA ALA A 96 -20.03 -19.46 1.67
C ALA A 96 -19.00 -18.83 0.74
N VAL A 97 -19.06 -17.51 0.64
CA VAL A 97 -18.20 -16.71 -0.26
C VAL A 97 -17.57 -15.56 0.49
N VAL A 98 -16.28 -15.34 0.26
CA VAL A 98 -15.55 -14.12 0.59
C VAL A 98 -15.10 -13.44 -0.69
N HIS A 99 -15.07 -12.11 -0.69
CA HIS A 99 -14.81 -11.30 -1.88
C HIS A 99 -14.05 -10.03 -1.53
N ASN A 100 -13.04 -9.70 -2.34
CA ASN A 100 -12.39 -8.40 -2.42
C ASN A 100 -12.66 -7.81 -3.81
N GLY A 101 -13.04 -6.56 -3.88
CA GLY A 101 -13.32 -5.89 -5.16
C GLY A 101 -14.72 -5.26 -5.20
N ILE A 102 -15.21 -5.03 -6.39
CA ILE A 102 -16.56 -4.51 -6.69
C ILE A 102 -17.14 -5.29 -7.87
N ILE A 103 -18.32 -5.89 -7.68
CA ILE A 103 -19.10 -6.51 -8.75
C ILE A 103 -20.01 -5.43 -9.35
N GLU A 104 -19.60 -4.89 -10.50
CA GLU A 104 -20.26 -3.72 -11.10
C GLU A 104 -21.69 -3.99 -11.56
N ASN A 105 -21.98 -5.20 -12.04
CA ASN A 105 -23.30 -5.60 -12.50
C ASN A 105 -24.17 -6.25 -11.39
N TYR A 106 -23.83 -6.05 -10.10
CA TYR A 106 -24.51 -6.72 -8.98
C TYR A 106 -26.00 -6.36 -8.88
N GLU A 107 -26.40 -5.14 -9.24
CA GLU A 107 -27.81 -4.70 -9.16
C GLU A 107 -28.70 -5.50 -10.13
N ASP A 108 -28.22 -5.72 -11.36
CA ASP A 108 -28.93 -6.50 -12.36
C ASP A 108 -29.00 -7.98 -11.94
N LEU A 109 -27.88 -8.55 -11.47
CA LEU A 109 -27.83 -9.91 -10.94
C LEU A 109 -28.76 -10.09 -9.74
N LYS A 110 -28.81 -9.13 -8.83
CA LYS A 110 -29.68 -9.13 -7.66
C LYS A 110 -31.16 -9.08 -8.05
N ALA A 111 -31.49 -8.26 -9.04
CA ALA A 111 -32.88 -8.19 -9.54
C ALA A 111 -33.35 -9.53 -10.11
N ASP A 112 -32.53 -10.20 -10.94
CA ASP A 112 -32.81 -11.52 -11.49
C ASP A 112 -32.99 -12.56 -10.37
N LEU A 113 -32.12 -12.57 -9.38
CA LEU A 113 -32.16 -13.54 -8.25
C LEU A 113 -33.37 -13.32 -7.34
N LEU A 114 -33.74 -12.05 -7.08
CA LEU A 114 -34.97 -11.71 -6.35
C LEU A 114 -36.23 -12.23 -7.10
N GLU A 115 -36.27 -12.08 -8.44
CA GLU A 115 -37.36 -12.63 -9.26
C GLU A 115 -37.39 -14.17 -9.24
N ALA A 116 -36.21 -14.80 -9.13
CA ALA A 116 -36.09 -16.25 -8.95
C ALA A 116 -36.48 -16.74 -7.54
N GLY A 117 -36.64 -15.81 -6.57
CA GLY A 117 -37.14 -16.11 -5.23
C GLY A 117 -36.06 -16.20 -4.15
N HIS A 118 -34.83 -15.77 -4.42
CA HIS A 118 -33.77 -15.66 -3.42
C HIS A 118 -34.03 -14.54 -2.40
N GLU A 119 -33.59 -14.74 -1.18
CA GLU A 119 -33.68 -13.76 -0.09
C GLU A 119 -32.28 -13.19 0.23
N PHE A 120 -32.13 -11.87 0.09
CA PHE A 120 -30.89 -11.17 0.43
C PHE A 120 -30.93 -10.69 1.88
N ARG A 121 -29.80 -10.87 2.60
CA ARG A 121 -29.65 -10.55 4.02
C ARG A 121 -28.67 -9.40 4.26
N SER A 122 -27.97 -8.93 3.21
CA SER A 122 -27.00 -7.86 3.28
C SER A 122 -27.20 -6.80 2.20
N ASP A 123 -26.49 -5.67 2.37
CA ASP A 123 -26.46 -4.57 1.42
C ASP A 123 -25.20 -4.63 0.53
N THR A 124 -24.46 -5.76 0.54
CA THR A 124 -23.23 -5.91 -0.22
C THR A 124 -23.49 -6.41 -1.63
N ASP A 125 -22.60 -6.08 -2.55
CA ASP A 125 -22.54 -6.62 -3.91
C ASP A 125 -22.24 -8.12 -3.92
N THR A 126 -21.44 -8.59 -2.97
CA THR A 126 -20.94 -9.98 -2.87
C THR A 126 -22.04 -11.03 -2.74
N GLU A 127 -23.16 -10.70 -2.11
CA GLU A 127 -24.20 -11.70 -1.79
C GLU A 127 -24.88 -12.30 -3.04
N VAL A 128 -24.73 -11.67 -4.22
CA VAL A 128 -25.20 -12.28 -5.48
C VAL A 128 -24.45 -13.58 -5.80
N VAL A 129 -23.19 -13.71 -5.40
CA VAL A 129 -22.33 -14.85 -5.78
C VAL A 129 -22.80 -16.18 -5.18
N PRO A 130 -23.03 -16.31 -3.84
CA PRO A 130 -23.52 -17.56 -3.29
C PRO A 130 -24.89 -17.96 -3.85
N HIS A 131 -25.78 -17.02 -4.17
CA HIS A 131 -27.08 -17.32 -4.79
C HIS A 131 -26.93 -17.80 -6.24
N LEU A 132 -26.00 -17.24 -7.03
CA LEU A 132 -25.70 -17.76 -8.36
C LEU A 132 -25.16 -19.19 -8.32
N VAL A 133 -24.32 -19.51 -7.33
CA VAL A 133 -23.81 -20.86 -7.12
C VAL A 133 -24.95 -21.80 -6.69
N GLU A 134 -25.84 -21.37 -5.78
CA GLU A 134 -27.01 -22.10 -5.33
C GLU A 134 -27.88 -22.57 -6.50
N ASP A 135 -28.20 -21.65 -7.44
CA ASP A 135 -29.00 -21.98 -8.64
C ASP A 135 -28.38 -23.11 -9.48
N ARG A 136 -27.05 -23.05 -9.65
CA ARG A 136 -26.31 -24.02 -10.44
C ARG A 136 -26.27 -25.39 -9.75
N LEU A 137 -26.04 -25.41 -8.44
CA LEU A 137 -26.07 -26.63 -7.64
C LEU A 137 -27.49 -27.27 -7.66
N ALA A 138 -28.54 -26.43 -7.56
CA ALA A 138 -29.95 -26.90 -7.66
C ALA A 138 -30.27 -27.46 -9.05
N ALA A 139 -29.61 -26.93 -10.10
CA ALA A 139 -29.73 -27.47 -11.47
C ALA A 139 -28.99 -28.82 -11.68
N GLY A 140 -28.15 -29.23 -10.70
CA GLY A 140 -27.42 -30.49 -10.70
C GLY A 140 -25.99 -30.43 -11.16
N ASP A 141 -25.40 -29.23 -11.26
CA ASP A 141 -23.96 -29.06 -11.52
C ASP A 141 -23.13 -29.52 -10.32
N ASP A 142 -21.93 -30.02 -10.56
CA ASP A 142 -20.96 -30.23 -9.49
C ASP A 142 -20.44 -28.88 -8.94
N PRO A 143 -19.90 -28.83 -7.72
CA PRO A 143 -19.50 -27.59 -7.07
C PRO A 143 -18.54 -26.73 -7.91
N GLU A 144 -17.57 -27.34 -8.58
CA GLU A 144 -16.63 -26.57 -9.43
C GLU A 144 -17.33 -25.94 -10.63
N ALA A 145 -18.16 -26.72 -11.34
CA ALA A 145 -18.90 -26.20 -12.48
C ALA A 145 -19.90 -25.11 -12.06
N ALA A 146 -20.51 -25.26 -10.87
CA ALA A 146 -21.41 -24.26 -10.31
C ALA A 146 -20.71 -22.93 -10.01
N VAL A 147 -19.54 -22.97 -9.37
CA VAL A 147 -18.76 -21.76 -9.06
C VAL A 147 -18.23 -21.09 -10.34
N ARG A 148 -17.72 -21.86 -11.31
CA ARG A 148 -17.29 -21.31 -12.61
C ARG A 148 -18.41 -20.60 -13.34
N ALA A 149 -19.59 -21.21 -13.39
CA ALA A 149 -20.75 -20.62 -14.02
C ALA A 149 -21.23 -19.34 -13.32
N ALA A 150 -21.11 -19.26 -11.99
CA ALA A 150 -21.40 -18.05 -11.25
C ALA A 150 -20.37 -16.94 -11.58
N VAL A 151 -19.08 -17.25 -11.52
CA VAL A 151 -17.99 -16.31 -11.80
C VAL A 151 -18.09 -15.76 -13.24
N SER A 152 -18.43 -16.57 -14.23
CA SER A 152 -18.56 -16.12 -15.62
C SER A 152 -19.67 -15.09 -15.87
N ARG A 153 -20.55 -14.83 -14.88
CA ARG A 153 -21.60 -13.80 -14.93
C ARG A 153 -21.19 -12.48 -14.29
N LEU A 154 -20.06 -12.44 -13.60
CA LEU A 154 -19.60 -11.26 -12.88
C LEU A 154 -18.89 -10.29 -13.82
N GLU A 155 -19.12 -9.00 -13.63
CA GLU A 155 -18.40 -7.91 -14.27
C GLU A 155 -17.78 -7.03 -13.20
N GLY A 156 -16.57 -6.50 -13.44
CA GLY A 156 -15.83 -5.65 -12.51
C GLY A 156 -14.62 -6.33 -11.91
N SER A 157 -14.11 -5.79 -10.81
CA SER A 157 -12.89 -6.24 -10.13
C SER A 157 -13.23 -7.19 -9.00
N TYR A 158 -12.64 -8.38 -8.96
CA TYR A 158 -12.88 -9.34 -7.88
C TYR A 158 -11.69 -10.27 -7.59
N ALA A 159 -11.53 -10.62 -6.32
CA ALA A 159 -10.88 -11.84 -5.85
C ALA A 159 -11.89 -12.57 -4.96
N ILE A 160 -12.26 -13.78 -5.34
CA ILE A 160 -13.33 -14.56 -4.70
C ILE A 160 -12.75 -15.87 -4.19
N ALA A 161 -13.16 -16.28 -2.98
CA ALA A 161 -12.97 -17.64 -2.51
C ALA A 161 -14.30 -18.22 -2.03
N VAL A 162 -14.56 -19.47 -2.41
CA VAL A 162 -15.84 -20.18 -2.19
C VAL A 162 -15.57 -21.52 -1.54
N VAL A 163 -16.38 -21.86 -0.54
CA VAL A 163 -16.50 -23.20 0.03
C VAL A 163 -17.94 -23.68 -0.04
N VAL A 164 -18.13 -24.98 -0.25
CA VAL A 164 -19.43 -25.60 -0.40
C VAL A 164 -19.57 -26.74 0.62
N ALA A 165 -20.68 -26.80 1.33
CA ALA A 165 -20.99 -27.88 2.28
C ALA A 165 -20.88 -29.26 1.63
N GLY A 166 -20.09 -30.15 2.24
CA GLY A 166 -19.85 -31.51 1.74
C GLY A 166 -18.81 -31.60 0.63
N ASP A 167 -18.11 -30.49 0.29
CA ASP A 167 -16.94 -30.47 -0.58
C ASP A 167 -15.70 -30.11 0.24
N ASP A 168 -14.59 -30.78 -0.02
CA ASP A 168 -13.32 -30.60 0.70
C ASP A 168 -12.33 -29.68 -0.05
N ARG A 169 -12.82 -28.87 -0.98
CA ARG A 169 -12.04 -27.94 -1.80
C ARG A 169 -12.38 -26.50 -1.53
N VAL A 170 -11.39 -25.62 -1.75
CA VAL A 170 -11.59 -24.18 -1.94
C VAL A 170 -11.56 -23.89 -3.43
N PHE A 171 -12.56 -23.16 -3.90
CA PHE A 171 -12.61 -22.62 -5.26
C PHE A 171 -12.28 -21.14 -5.21
N ALA A 172 -11.43 -20.66 -6.12
CA ALA A 172 -11.03 -19.26 -6.15
C ALA A 172 -10.96 -18.75 -7.59
N ALA A 173 -11.31 -17.49 -7.76
CA ALA A 173 -11.19 -16.77 -9.03
C ALA A 173 -10.75 -15.34 -8.79
N ARG A 174 -10.07 -14.75 -9.79
CA ARG A 174 -9.67 -13.35 -9.70
C ARG A 174 -9.81 -12.61 -11.03
N GLU A 175 -10.10 -11.33 -10.91
CA GLU A 175 -10.02 -10.29 -11.93
C GLU A 175 -9.59 -8.99 -11.24
N ASP A 176 -8.50 -8.37 -11.65
CA ASP A 176 -7.89 -7.13 -11.08
C ASP A 176 -7.48 -7.20 -9.60
N SER A 177 -8.24 -7.82 -8.72
CA SER A 177 -7.94 -7.92 -7.29
C SER A 177 -6.91 -9.02 -6.98
N PRO A 178 -5.90 -8.79 -6.10
CA PRO A 178 -4.81 -9.74 -5.88
C PRO A 178 -5.25 -11.01 -5.15
N LEU A 179 -4.74 -12.16 -5.62
CA LEU A 179 -4.92 -13.46 -5.00
C LEU A 179 -3.70 -14.35 -5.22
N VAL A 180 -3.21 -15.01 -4.18
CA VAL A 180 -2.01 -15.82 -4.18
C VAL A 180 -2.22 -17.16 -3.49
N LEU A 181 -1.67 -18.24 -4.04
CA LEU A 181 -1.62 -19.55 -3.43
C LEU A 181 -0.31 -19.71 -2.64
N GLY A 182 -0.39 -20.30 -1.45
CA GLY A 182 0.76 -20.75 -0.67
C GLY A 182 0.86 -22.28 -0.72
N LEU A 183 2.01 -22.80 -1.14
CA LEU A 183 2.24 -24.23 -1.35
C LEU A 183 3.06 -24.80 -0.20
N GLY A 184 2.39 -25.26 0.87
CA GLY A 184 3.01 -25.98 1.96
C GLY A 184 3.25 -27.46 1.62
N ASP A 185 3.94 -28.18 2.52
CA ASP A 185 4.21 -29.62 2.33
C ASP A 185 2.99 -30.50 2.66
N ASP A 186 2.21 -30.10 3.68
CA ASP A 186 1.07 -30.86 4.18
C ASP A 186 -0.28 -30.09 4.05
N ALA A 187 -0.24 -28.87 3.53
CA ALA A 187 -1.42 -28.02 3.39
C ALA A 187 -1.23 -26.98 2.30
N TYR A 188 -2.34 -26.49 1.75
CA TYR A 188 -2.36 -25.38 0.80
C TYR A 188 -3.12 -24.20 1.37
N TYR A 189 -2.69 -23.02 0.97
CA TYR A 189 -3.21 -21.74 1.43
C TYR A 189 -3.63 -20.88 0.25
N LEU A 190 -4.58 -20.01 0.51
CA LEU A 190 -5.02 -18.96 -0.40
C LEU A 190 -5.03 -17.65 0.38
N ALA A 191 -4.55 -16.56 -0.19
CA ALA A 191 -4.69 -15.26 0.44
C ALA A 191 -4.63 -14.11 -0.56
N SER A 192 -5.15 -12.96 -0.16
CA SER A 192 -4.97 -11.70 -0.90
C SER A 192 -3.57 -11.09 -0.75
N ASP A 193 -2.77 -11.59 0.21
CA ASP A 193 -1.36 -11.20 0.37
C ASP A 193 -0.57 -12.28 1.11
N VAL A 194 0.72 -12.41 0.77
CA VAL A 194 1.64 -13.44 1.28
C VAL A 194 1.82 -13.46 2.80
N PRO A 195 1.83 -12.32 3.54
CA PRO A 195 1.96 -12.31 4.99
C PRO A 195 1.00 -13.24 5.73
N ALA A 196 -0.18 -13.51 5.16
CA ALA A 196 -1.20 -14.36 5.75
C ALA A 196 -0.73 -15.79 6.05
N PHE A 197 0.15 -16.33 5.22
CA PHE A 197 0.61 -17.73 5.32
C PHE A 197 2.15 -17.89 5.28
N ARG A 198 2.90 -16.79 5.26
CA ARG A 198 4.37 -16.81 5.14
C ARG A 198 5.07 -17.63 6.23
N GLU A 199 4.47 -17.76 7.41
CA GLU A 199 4.99 -18.61 8.49
C GLU A 199 4.88 -20.10 8.18
N PHE A 200 4.02 -20.50 7.25
CA PHE A 200 3.76 -21.89 6.89
C PHE A 200 4.47 -22.31 5.59
N THR A 201 4.70 -21.38 4.67
CA THR A 201 5.41 -21.64 3.40
C THR A 201 5.97 -20.35 2.80
N ASP A 202 7.08 -20.50 2.06
CA ASP A 202 7.68 -19.46 1.23
C ASP A 202 7.45 -19.68 -0.28
N ARG A 203 6.82 -20.81 -0.64
CA ARG A 203 6.51 -21.17 -2.03
C ARG A 203 5.15 -20.64 -2.39
N VAL A 204 5.10 -19.80 -3.44
CA VAL A 204 3.86 -19.10 -3.83
C VAL A 204 3.60 -19.22 -5.31
N VAL A 205 2.31 -19.11 -5.67
CA VAL A 205 1.84 -18.95 -7.05
C VAL A 205 0.88 -17.77 -7.08
N TYR A 206 1.25 -16.72 -7.81
CA TYR A 206 0.38 -15.58 -8.03
C TYR A 206 -0.61 -15.90 -9.15
N LEU A 207 -1.91 -15.74 -8.88
CA LEU A 207 -2.93 -15.88 -9.90
C LEU A 207 -2.96 -14.65 -10.81
N GLU A 208 -3.28 -14.83 -12.08
CA GLU A 208 -3.51 -13.77 -13.06
C GLU A 208 -5.01 -13.58 -13.31
N ASP A 209 -5.35 -12.49 -14.03
CA ASP A 209 -6.73 -12.18 -14.35
C ASP A 209 -7.37 -13.26 -15.24
N GLY A 210 -8.64 -13.57 -15.01
CA GLY A 210 -9.36 -14.65 -15.68
C GLY A 210 -9.01 -16.05 -15.18
N GLU A 211 -8.14 -16.20 -14.18
CA GLU A 211 -7.75 -17.50 -13.67
C GLU A 211 -8.67 -18.01 -12.58
N PHE A 212 -8.84 -19.32 -12.60
CA PHE A 212 -9.63 -20.08 -11.64
C PHE A 212 -8.76 -21.14 -10.97
N ALA A 213 -8.68 -21.11 -9.64
CA ALA A 213 -7.94 -22.09 -8.85
C ALA A 213 -8.87 -23.05 -8.12
N VAL A 214 -8.46 -24.30 -8.04
CA VAL A 214 -9.07 -25.33 -7.19
C VAL A 214 -8.01 -25.89 -6.29
N ILE A 215 -8.28 -25.92 -4.99
CA ILE A 215 -7.36 -26.33 -3.95
C ILE A 215 -8.02 -27.40 -3.09
N SER A 216 -7.41 -28.59 -3.01
CA SER A 216 -7.76 -29.67 -2.12
C SER A 216 -6.61 -29.99 -1.16
N ALA A 217 -6.78 -30.95 -0.25
CA ALA A 217 -5.68 -31.37 0.63
C ALA A 217 -4.51 -32.03 -0.13
N ASP A 218 -4.80 -32.65 -1.28
CA ASP A 218 -3.83 -33.46 -2.02
C ASP A 218 -3.23 -32.72 -3.23
N GLU A 219 -3.94 -31.74 -3.79
CA GLU A 219 -3.51 -31.06 -5.02
C GLU A 219 -4.05 -29.63 -5.13
N TRP A 220 -3.32 -28.85 -5.90
CA TRP A 220 -3.79 -27.56 -6.40
C TRP A 220 -3.74 -27.53 -7.93
N ARG A 221 -4.61 -26.76 -8.55
CA ARG A 221 -4.57 -26.50 -9.99
C ARG A 221 -5.12 -25.14 -10.33
N VAL A 222 -4.56 -24.55 -11.37
CA VAL A 222 -5.02 -23.30 -11.97
C VAL A 222 -5.47 -23.60 -13.40
N THR A 223 -6.53 -22.96 -13.82
CA THR A 223 -7.11 -23.08 -15.16
C THR A 223 -7.51 -21.72 -15.66
N ASP A 224 -7.62 -21.57 -16.98
CA ASP A 224 -8.22 -20.39 -17.60
C ASP A 224 -9.77 -20.40 -17.50
N ASP A 225 -10.39 -19.39 -18.10
CA ASP A 225 -11.84 -19.22 -18.21
C ASP A 225 -12.53 -20.37 -18.97
N GLU A 226 -11.84 -21.03 -19.91
CA GLU A 226 -12.31 -22.19 -20.64
C GLU A 226 -12.11 -23.53 -19.89
N GLY A 227 -11.51 -23.50 -18.69
CA GLY A 227 -11.22 -24.66 -17.85
C GLY A 227 -9.96 -25.44 -18.29
N ARG A 228 -9.12 -24.91 -19.16
CA ARG A 228 -7.86 -25.52 -19.56
C ARG A 228 -6.82 -25.29 -18.47
N ARG A 229 -6.11 -26.34 -18.08
CA ARG A 229 -5.06 -26.25 -17.06
C ARG A 229 -3.93 -25.33 -17.52
N ILE A 230 -3.52 -24.44 -16.64
CA ILE A 230 -2.36 -23.55 -16.81
C ILE A 230 -1.25 -24.06 -15.88
N ASP A 231 -0.05 -24.22 -16.43
CA ASP A 231 1.16 -24.46 -15.63
C ASP A 231 1.72 -23.12 -15.18
N ARG A 232 1.77 -22.90 -13.86
CA ARG A 232 2.29 -21.68 -13.23
C ARG A 232 3.62 -21.94 -12.59
N ASP A 233 4.54 -20.97 -12.72
CA ASP A 233 5.80 -20.98 -12.02
C ASP A 233 5.59 -20.81 -10.52
N VAL A 234 6.40 -21.48 -9.73
CA VAL A 234 6.38 -21.38 -8.27
C VAL A 234 7.48 -20.42 -7.85
N ASP A 235 7.11 -19.28 -7.32
CA ASP A 235 8.03 -18.29 -6.79
C ASP A 235 8.41 -18.62 -5.33
N THR A 236 9.57 -18.11 -4.90
CA THR A 236 10.03 -18.21 -3.51
C THR A 236 10.14 -16.82 -2.90
N VAL A 237 9.48 -16.64 -1.75
CA VAL A 237 9.49 -15.38 -1.01
C VAL A 237 10.71 -15.29 -0.11
N GLU A 238 11.59 -14.33 -0.36
CA GLU A 238 12.91 -14.22 0.31
C GLU A 238 12.87 -13.61 1.72
N TRP A 239 11.86 -12.75 2.05
CA TRP A 239 11.77 -12.12 3.37
C TRP A 239 11.27 -13.09 4.45
N SER A 240 11.75 -12.90 5.69
CA SER A 240 11.43 -13.79 6.80
C SER A 240 10.11 -13.38 7.51
N PRO A 241 9.40 -14.34 8.16
CA PRO A 241 8.19 -14.06 8.93
C PRO A 241 8.37 -12.99 10.02
N GLU A 242 9.56 -12.91 10.62
CA GLU A 242 9.88 -11.92 11.67
C GLU A 242 9.82 -10.48 11.14
N GLU A 243 10.02 -10.28 9.84
CA GLU A 243 9.94 -8.96 9.20
C GLU A 243 8.50 -8.39 9.21
N THR A 244 7.49 -9.23 9.34
CA THR A 244 6.08 -8.83 9.45
C THR A 244 5.61 -8.63 10.90
N GLY A 245 6.47 -8.82 11.89
CA GLY A 245 6.18 -8.56 13.31
C GLY A 245 6.61 -7.16 13.75
N LYS A 246 6.14 -6.69 14.91
CA LYS A 246 6.51 -5.37 15.49
C LYS A 246 7.93 -5.32 16.06
N SER A 247 8.61 -6.45 16.25
CA SER A 247 10.02 -6.54 16.70
C SER A 247 10.34 -5.74 17.99
N GLY A 248 9.36 -5.63 18.90
CA GLY A 248 9.50 -4.91 20.17
C GLY A 248 9.14 -3.42 20.14
N TYR A 249 8.76 -2.88 18.99
CA TYR A 249 8.20 -1.53 18.89
C TYR A 249 6.70 -1.52 19.26
N ASP A 250 6.21 -0.40 19.76
CA ASP A 250 4.79 -0.24 20.08
C ASP A 250 3.91 -0.28 18.82
N HIS A 251 4.40 0.31 17.72
CA HIS A 251 3.69 0.43 16.46
C HIS A 251 4.54 -0.02 15.28
N PHE A 252 3.90 -0.54 14.21
CA PHE A 252 4.56 -0.85 12.95
C PHE A 252 5.20 0.38 12.34
N MET A 253 4.50 1.52 12.33
CA MET A 253 5.04 2.76 11.77
C MET A 253 6.38 3.14 12.41
N LEU A 254 6.51 3.07 13.74
CA LEU A 254 7.78 3.38 14.41
C LEU A 254 8.89 2.40 14.01
N LYS A 255 8.58 1.09 13.99
CA LYS A 255 9.50 0.06 13.50
C LYS A 255 9.97 0.39 12.09
N GLU A 256 9.04 0.71 11.17
CA GLU A 256 9.32 0.97 9.75
C GLU A 256 10.12 2.25 9.55
N ILE A 257 9.90 3.28 10.39
CA ILE A 257 10.77 4.46 10.43
C ILE A 257 12.21 4.06 10.80
N HIS A 258 12.39 3.19 11.81
CA HIS A 258 13.70 2.71 12.24
C HIS A 258 14.33 1.67 11.30
N GLU A 259 13.56 1.05 10.43
CA GLU A 259 14.06 0.14 9.40
C GLU A 259 14.63 0.85 8.16
N GLN A 260 14.44 2.16 8.01
CA GLN A 260 14.90 2.91 6.84
C GLN A 260 16.40 2.74 6.54
N PRO A 261 17.33 2.74 7.53
CA PRO A 261 18.73 2.48 7.23
C PRO A 261 18.96 1.11 6.58
N ARG A 262 18.19 0.09 6.98
CA ARG A 262 18.27 -1.26 6.39
C ARG A 262 17.65 -1.30 5.00
N SER A 263 16.44 -0.78 4.83
CA SER A 263 15.74 -0.79 3.54
C SER A 263 16.49 0.01 2.47
N LEU A 264 17.12 1.11 2.84
CA LEU A 264 17.96 1.89 1.93
C LEU A 264 19.23 1.13 1.53
N ARG A 265 19.88 0.39 2.45
CA ARG A 265 21.00 -0.50 2.08
C ARG A 265 20.56 -1.58 1.08
N GLN A 266 19.38 -2.16 1.27
CA GLN A 266 18.82 -3.16 0.35
C GLN A 266 18.50 -2.55 -1.02
N CYS A 267 17.93 -1.35 -1.05
CA CYS A 267 17.64 -0.63 -2.29
C CYS A 267 18.92 -0.34 -3.10
N LEU A 268 20.02 0.00 -2.41
CA LEU A 268 21.32 0.33 -3.04
C LEU A 268 22.15 -0.91 -3.40
N ARG A 269 21.91 -2.04 -2.75
CA ARG A 269 22.71 -3.25 -2.89
C ARG A 269 22.73 -3.75 -4.33
N GLU A 270 23.94 -4.08 -4.84
CA GLU A 270 24.21 -4.57 -6.19
C GLU A 270 23.93 -3.54 -7.32
N ARG A 271 23.36 -2.39 -6.99
CA ARG A 271 23.04 -1.32 -7.93
C ARG A 271 24.08 -0.22 -7.98
N VAL A 272 24.80 -0.03 -6.88
CA VAL A 272 25.84 1.01 -6.75
C VAL A 272 27.20 0.35 -6.62
N SER A 273 28.08 0.62 -7.58
CA SER A 273 29.47 0.15 -7.57
C SER A 273 30.41 1.30 -7.22
N GLU A 274 30.97 1.30 -6.00
CA GLU A 274 31.98 2.28 -5.59
C GLU A 274 33.27 2.17 -6.42
N LEU A 275 33.68 0.93 -6.75
CA LEU A 275 34.90 0.67 -7.53
C LEU A 275 34.78 1.18 -8.97
N ALA A 276 33.64 0.92 -9.60
CA ALA A 276 33.37 1.37 -10.97
C ALA A 276 32.93 2.84 -11.00
N GLY A 277 32.43 3.40 -9.89
CA GLY A 277 31.84 4.73 -9.83
C GLY A 277 30.57 4.82 -10.70
N SER A 278 29.76 3.77 -10.70
CA SER A 278 28.59 3.64 -11.57
C SER A 278 27.36 3.12 -10.85
N VAL A 279 26.20 3.43 -11.41
CA VAL A 279 24.91 2.84 -11.05
C VAL A 279 24.50 1.90 -12.20
N SER A 280 24.02 0.70 -11.86
CA SER A 280 23.49 -0.26 -12.81
C SER A 280 22.15 -0.78 -12.30
N LEU A 281 21.14 -0.78 -13.16
CA LEU A 281 19.80 -1.27 -12.89
C LEU A 281 19.44 -2.37 -13.91
N ASP A 282 18.54 -3.27 -13.53
CA ASP A 282 18.01 -4.31 -14.41
C ASP A 282 16.83 -3.76 -15.26
N VAL A 283 16.95 -2.51 -15.71
CA VAL A 283 15.99 -1.86 -16.61
C VAL A 283 16.75 -1.20 -17.74
N ASP A 284 16.21 -1.31 -18.96
CA ASP A 284 16.82 -0.78 -20.19
C ASP A 284 15.84 0.21 -20.85
N VAL A 285 15.96 1.48 -20.49
CA VAL A 285 15.11 2.58 -20.95
C VAL A 285 15.97 3.76 -21.41
N ASP A 286 15.55 4.44 -22.47
CA ASP A 286 16.24 5.63 -23.02
C ASP A 286 15.19 6.67 -23.48
N PRO A 287 14.48 7.33 -22.52
CA PRO A 287 13.36 8.18 -22.84
C PRO A 287 13.75 9.59 -23.28
N ASP A 288 12.99 10.18 -24.20
CA ASP A 288 13.05 11.61 -24.54
C ASP A 288 12.49 12.48 -23.40
N GLY A 289 11.50 11.98 -22.65
CA GLY A 289 10.89 12.59 -21.48
C GLY A 289 10.26 11.53 -20.57
N VAL A 290 9.85 11.94 -19.38
CA VAL A 290 9.26 11.04 -18.38
C VAL A 290 7.96 11.61 -17.81
N GLN A 291 6.92 10.79 -17.82
CA GLN A 291 5.65 11.07 -17.17
C GLN A 291 5.47 10.11 -15.98
N PHE A 292 5.42 10.66 -14.78
CA PHE A 292 5.13 9.86 -13.58
C PHE A 292 3.64 9.84 -13.31
N VAL A 293 3.09 8.67 -12.97
CA VAL A 293 1.71 8.49 -12.53
C VAL A 293 1.69 7.81 -11.17
N ALA A 294 1.00 8.38 -10.20
CA ALA A 294 0.98 7.87 -8.83
C ALA A 294 -0.16 8.50 -8.00
N CYS A 295 -0.39 7.95 -6.81
CA CYS A 295 -1.33 8.45 -5.80
C CYS A 295 -0.63 8.68 -4.45
N GLY A 296 -1.12 9.64 -3.65
CA GLY A 296 -0.73 9.86 -2.26
C GLY A 296 0.78 10.03 -2.06
N THR A 297 1.36 9.30 -1.11
CA THR A 297 2.80 9.30 -0.81
C THR A 297 3.65 9.02 -2.05
N SER A 298 3.24 8.07 -2.90
CA SER A 298 3.96 7.75 -4.13
C SER A 298 3.92 8.90 -5.14
N TYR A 299 2.86 9.71 -5.16
CA TYR A 299 2.82 10.94 -5.95
C TYR A 299 3.84 11.98 -5.45
N HIS A 300 4.03 12.11 -4.13
CA HIS A 300 5.07 12.99 -3.60
C HIS A 300 6.48 12.47 -3.93
N ALA A 301 6.70 11.15 -3.94
CA ALA A 301 7.94 10.56 -4.42
C ALA A 301 8.14 10.83 -5.93
N ALA A 302 7.08 10.73 -6.73
CA ALA A 302 7.11 11.08 -8.16
C ALA A 302 7.46 12.55 -8.40
N LEU A 303 6.95 13.47 -7.58
CA LEU A 303 7.35 14.89 -7.62
C LEU A 303 8.85 15.09 -7.30
N CYS A 304 9.43 14.30 -6.37
CA CYS A 304 10.88 14.27 -6.18
C CYS A 304 11.57 13.77 -7.47
N GLY A 305 11.04 12.71 -8.10
CA GLY A 305 11.51 12.20 -9.38
C GLY A 305 11.54 13.29 -10.46
N VAL A 306 10.46 14.06 -10.61
CA VAL A 306 10.40 15.20 -11.54
C VAL A 306 11.57 16.16 -11.34
N HIS A 307 11.84 16.56 -10.10
CA HIS A 307 12.96 17.45 -9.80
C HIS A 307 14.32 16.83 -10.15
N LEU A 308 14.49 15.53 -9.87
CA LEU A 308 15.74 14.81 -10.16
C LEU A 308 16.00 14.73 -11.67
N PHE A 309 14.98 14.35 -12.46
CA PHE A 309 15.07 14.24 -13.91
C PHE A 309 15.30 15.60 -14.58
N GLN A 310 14.55 16.63 -14.18
CA GLN A 310 14.73 18.00 -14.70
C GLN A 310 16.12 18.57 -14.38
N GLN A 311 16.67 18.31 -13.19
CA GLN A 311 18.05 18.71 -12.85
C GLN A 311 19.09 17.99 -13.71
N ALA A 312 18.81 16.78 -14.15
CA ALA A 312 19.64 16.01 -15.06
C ALA A 312 19.44 16.38 -16.54
N GLY A 313 18.53 17.31 -16.85
CA GLY A 313 18.24 17.79 -18.21
C GLY A 313 17.23 16.93 -18.98
N ILE A 314 16.57 16.00 -18.34
CA ILE A 314 15.52 15.17 -18.91
C ILE A 314 14.16 15.81 -18.59
N PRO A 315 13.30 16.12 -19.58
CA PRO A 315 11.94 16.61 -19.35
C PRO A 315 11.15 15.62 -18.49
N ALA A 316 10.48 16.11 -17.44
CA ALA A 316 9.68 15.25 -16.59
C ALA A 316 8.48 15.98 -16.01
N GLN A 317 7.36 15.26 -15.86
CA GLN A 317 6.11 15.71 -15.23
C GLN A 317 5.54 14.61 -14.35
N ALA A 318 4.74 14.98 -13.35
CA ALA A 318 4.00 14.03 -12.51
C ALA A 318 2.51 14.34 -12.55
N PHE A 319 1.70 13.30 -12.60
CA PHE A 319 0.25 13.36 -12.68
C PHE A 319 -0.36 12.52 -11.55
N LEU A 320 -1.46 12.99 -11.00
CA LEU A 320 -2.32 12.13 -10.20
C LEU A 320 -2.88 11.03 -11.11
N ALA A 321 -2.77 9.78 -10.69
CA ALA A 321 -3.09 8.66 -11.54
C ALA A 321 -4.58 8.65 -11.96
N SER A 322 -5.50 9.00 -11.06
CA SER A 322 -6.94 9.16 -11.34
C SER A 322 -7.23 10.16 -12.46
N GLU A 323 -6.52 11.31 -12.46
CA GLU A 323 -6.69 12.34 -13.47
C GLU A 323 -6.06 11.92 -14.82
N TYR A 324 -4.91 11.23 -14.76
CA TYR A 324 -4.22 10.75 -15.95
C TYR A 324 -5.07 9.73 -16.72
N ALA A 325 -5.70 8.79 -16.02
CA ALA A 325 -6.55 7.77 -16.66
C ALA A 325 -7.70 8.38 -17.48
N THR A 326 -8.25 9.49 -17.00
CA THR A 326 -9.40 10.16 -17.65
C THR A 326 -9.01 11.23 -18.68
N SER A 327 -7.84 11.84 -18.53
CA SER A 327 -7.36 12.94 -19.40
C SER A 327 -5.85 12.87 -19.64
N PRO A 328 -5.36 11.78 -20.28
CA PRO A 328 -3.93 11.57 -20.44
C PRO A 328 -3.30 12.56 -21.42
N PRO A 329 -2.09 13.08 -21.13
CA PRO A 329 -1.34 13.91 -22.06
C PRO A 329 -0.81 13.08 -23.24
N PRO A 330 -0.22 13.72 -24.28
CA PRO A 330 0.53 13.00 -25.31
C PRO A 330 1.69 12.19 -24.70
N VAL A 331 1.97 11.02 -25.29
CA VAL A 331 3.00 10.08 -24.78
C VAL A 331 4.14 9.80 -25.79
N ASP A 332 4.20 10.55 -26.89
CA ASP A 332 5.16 10.32 -27.98
C ASP A 332 6.61 10.47 -27.49
N GLY A 333 7.36 9.36 -27.43
CA GLY A 333 8.76 9.29 -26.98
C GLY A 333 8.97 9.37 -25.46
N ASP A 334 7.90 9.51 -24.68
CA ASP A 334 7.98 9.53 -23.23
C ASP A 334 7.89 8.12 -22.62
N LEU A 335 8.67 7.90 -21.54
CA LEU A 335 8.50 6.78 -20.64
C LEU A 335 7.42 7.13 -19.60
N VAL A 336 6.41 6.28 -19.45
CA VAL A 336 5.42 6.44 -18.37
C VAL A 336 5.79 5.56 -17.18
N VAL A 337 6.08 6.20 -16.04
CA VAL A 337 6.55 5.55 -14.82
C VAL A 337 5.46 5.52 -13.78
N GLY A 338 4.93 4.33 -13.48
CA GLY A 338 4.01 4.12 -12.37
C GLY A 338 4.76 3.93 -11.05
N VAL A 339 4.51 4.82 -10.07
CA VAL A 339 5.12 4.70 -8.74
C VAL A 339 4.07 4.25 -7.75
N THR A 340 4.27 3.08 -7.13
CA THR A 340 3.31 2.50 -6.18
C THR A 340 4.02 1.56 -5.20
N GLN A 341 3.62 1.58 -3.93
CA GLN A 341 4.19 0.66 -2.94
C GLN A 341 3.69 -0.76 -3.14
N SER A 342 2.36 -0.94 -3.23
CA SER A 342 1.71 -2.25 -3.31
C SER A 342 1.75 -2.87 -4.71
N GLY A 343 1.82 -2.03 -5.74
CA GLY A 343 1.62 -2.46 -7.13
C GLY A 343 0.18 -2.85 -7.49
N GLU A 344 -0.78 -2.53 -6.60
CA GLU A 344 -2.19 -2.91 -6.71
C GLU A 344 -3.14 -1.69 -6.64
N THR A 345 -2.61 -0.46 -6.74
CA THR A 345 -3.43 0.74 -6.69
C THR A 345 -4.23 0.88 -7.99
N ALA A 346 -5.56 0.83 -7.91
CA ALA A 346 -6.45 0.81 -9.08
C ALA A 346 -6.20 1.97 -10.04
N ASP A 347 -6.23 3.21 -9.54
CA ASP A 347 -5.95 4.39 -10.38
C ASP A 347 -4.58 4.33 -11.09
N THR A 348 -3.54 3.83 -10.40
CA THR A 348 -2.19 3.74 -10.99
C THR A 348 -2.15 2.68 -12.10
N LEU A 349 -2.81 1.55 -11.91
CA LEU A 349 -2.95 0.52 -12.93
C LEU A 349 -3.75 1.04 -14.13
N SER A 350 -4.89 1.69 -13.89
CA SER A 350 -5.73 2.31 -14.91
C SER A 350 -4.94 3.32 -15.77
N ALA A 351 -4.16 4.20 -15.11
CA ALA A 351 -3.29 5.16 -15.80
C ALA A 351 -2.22 4.50 -16.68
N LEU A 352 -1.57 3.44 -16.17
CA LEU A 352 -0.54 2.70 -16.92
C LEU A 352 -1.13 1.92 -18.10
N ARG A 353 -2.29 1.28 -17.92
CA ARG A 353 -3.03 0.62 -19.01
C ARG A 353 -3.39 1.61 -20.12
N GLU A 354 -3.87 2.79 -19.76
CA GLU A 354 -4.20 3.85 -20.71
C GLU A 354 -2.95 4.37 -21.45
N ALA A 355 -1.83 4.57 -20.74
CA ALA A 355 -0.55 4.95 -21.33
C ALA A 355 -0.07 3.89 -22.35
N LYS A 356 -0.10 2.61 -21.96
CA LYS A 356 0.29 1.48 -22.81
C LYS A 356 -0.62 1.35 -24.03
N ARG A 357 -1.94 1.53 -23.86
CA ARG A 357 -2.91 1.55 -24.98
C ARG A 357 -2.60 2.66 -25.99
N ARG A 358 -1.98 3.76 -25.56
CA ARG A 358 -1.53 4.88 -26.42
C ARG A 358 -0.14 4.66 -27.03
N GLY A 359 0.52 3.56 -26.67
CA GLY A 359 1.82 3.18 -27.23
C GLY A 359 3.02 3.71 -26.44
N ALA A 360 2.84 4.18 -25.20
CA ALA A 360 3.95 4.52 -24.32
C ALA A 360 4.69 3.26 -23.86
N GLU A 361 6.01 3.36 -23.68
CA GLU A 361 6.77 2.42 -22.89
C GLU A 361 6.45 2.64 -21.41
N THR A 362 6.26 1.57 -20.64
CA THR A 362 5.84 1.63 -19.25
C THR A 362 6.85 1.00 -18.30
N LEU A 363 7.14 1.69 -17.19
CA LEU A 363 8.01 1.21 -16.11
C LEU A 363 7.27 1.26 -14.78
N ALA A 364 7.24 0.13 -14.08
CA ALA A 364 6.77 0.09 -12.69
C ALA A 364 7.91 0.35 -11.71
N VAL A 365 7.70 1.25 -10.75
CA VAL A 365 8.55 1.42 -9.55
C VAL A 365 7.73 0.96 -8.35
N THR A 366 7.97 -0.27 -7.87
CA THR A 366 7.13 -0.92 -6.87
C THR A 366 7.93 -1.69 -5.83
N ASN A 367 7.29 -2.02 -4.69
CA ASN A 367 7.92 -2.81 -3.62
C ASN A 367 7.58 -4.30 -3.70
N VAL A 368 6.39 -4.64 -4.19
CA VAL A 368 5.86 -6.00 -4.14
C VAL A 368 6.19 -6.76 -5.41
N VAL A 369 6.95 -7.84 -5.26
CA VAL A 369 7.28 -8.78 -6.35
C VAL A 369 6.00 -9.53 -6.75
N GLY A 370 5.77 -9.68 -8.06
CA GLY A 370 4.61 -10.37 -8.58
C GLY A 370 3.28 -9.58 -8.46
N SER A 371 3.34 -8.29 -8.13
CA SER A 371 2.16 -7.42 -8.14
C SER A 371 1.63 -7.17 -9.54
N SER A 372 0.36 -6.74 -9.66
CA SER A 372 -0.29 -6.48 -10.94
C SER A 372 0.51 -5.50 -11.80
N VAL A 373 0.97 -4.38 -11.21
CA VAL A 373 1.77 -3.40 -11.94
C VAL A 373 3.07 -4.01 -12.50
N SER A 374 3.71 -4.95 -11.77
CA SER A 374 4.96 -5.58 -12.22
C SER A 374 4.77 -6.59 -13.35
N ARG A 375 3.58 -7.12 -13.51
CA ARG A 375 3.22 -8.02 -14.61
C ARG A 375 2.73 -7.27 -15.86
N GLU A 376 2.08 -6.12 -15.67
CA GLU A 376 1.46 -5.38 -16.75
C GLU A 376 2.40 -4.38 -17.44
N CYS A 377 3.36 -3.80 -16.71
CA CYS A 377 4.35 -2.89 -17.28
C CYS A 377 5.40 -3.64 -18.13
N ASP A 378 6.02 -2.92 -19.07
CA ASP A 378 7.06 -3.48 -19.93
C ASP A 378 8.33 -3.80 -19.14
N GLN A 379 8.61 -3.01 -18.08
CA GLN A 379 9.75 -3.21 -17.19
C GLN A 379 9.38 -2.86 -15.74
N THR A 380 10.16 -3.39 -14.78
CA THR A 380 9.92 -3.18 -13.35
C THR A 380 11.21 -2.89 -12.58
N LEU A 381 11.20 -1.82 -11.81
CA LEU A 381 12.24 -1.45 -10.85
C LEU A 381 11.73 -1.67 -9.42
N TYR A 382 12.16 -2.73 -8.76
CA TYR A 382 11.79 -3.00 -7.36
C TYR A 382 12.55 -2.11 -6.40
N ILE A 383 11.87 -1.45 -5.44
CA ILE A 383 12.51 -0.59 -4.44
C ILE A 383 13.17 -1.37 -3.27
N ARG A 384 12.85 -2.65 -3.11
CA ARG A 384 13.47 -3.58 -2.12
C ARG A 384 13.40 -3.08 -0.68
N ALA A 385 12.28 -2.44 -0.28
CA ALA A 385 12.12 -1.90 1.07
C ALA A 385 11.74 -2.96 2.13
N GLY A 386 11.43 -4.20 1.71
CA GLY A 386 10.82 -5.22 2.56
C GLY A 386 9.34 -4.91 2.86
N PRO A 387 8.65 -5.78 3.60
CA PRO A 387 7.24 -5.59 3.91
C PRO A 387 7.01 -4.32 4.76
N GLU A 388 5.98 -3.54 4.41
CA GLU A 388 5.53 -2.35 5.15
C GLU A 388 4.05 -2.51 5.48
N ILE A 389 3.74 -2.57 6.78
CA ILE A 389 2.44 -2.95 7.34
C ILE A 389 1.63 -1.74 7.79
N GLY A 390 2.28 -0.74 8.42
CA GLY A 390 1.63 0.50 8.83
C GLY A 390 0.92 1.17 7.65
N VAL A 391 -0.33 1.63 7.84
CA VAL A 391 -1.11 2.24 6.75
C VAL A 391 -0.40 3.47 6.19
N ALA A 392 0.10 4.34 7.06
CA ALA A 392 0.91 5.49 6.66
C ALA A 392 2.29 5.03 6.18
N ALA A 393 2.62 5.27 4.91
CA ALA A 393 3.89 4.87 4.30
C ALA A 393 5.07 5.65 4.89
N THR A 394 6.20 4.97 5.12
CA THR A 394 7.43 5.53 5.69
C THR A 394 8.67 5.13 4.90
N LYS A 395 9.20 3.93 5.12
CA LYS A 395 10.42 3.41 4.47
C LYS A 395 10.25 3.25 2.96
N THR A 396 9.03 3.00 2.50
CA THR A 396 8.77 2.85 1.06
C THR A 396 8.87 4.19 0.33
N PHE A 397 8.46 5.32 0.93
CA PHE A 397 8.70 6.63 0.36
C PHE A 397 10.19 6.90 0.14
N SER A 398 11.01 6.72 1.18
CA SER A 398 12.46 6.94 1.11
C SER A 398 13.11 6.04 0.05
N SER A 399 12.69 4.76 -0.02
CA SER A 399 13.18 3.81 -1.01
C SER A 399 12.70 4.15 -2.43
N GLN A 400 11.48 4.67 -2.63
CA GLN A 400 10.99 5.16 -3.91
C GLN A 400 11.84 6.35 -4.40
N VAL A 401 12.10 7.34 -3.54
CA VAL A 401 12.94 8.49 -3.90
C VAL A 401 14.35 8.05 -4.29
N VAL A 402 14.95 7.09 -3.55
CA VAL A 402 16.27 6.53 -3.90
C VAL A 402 16.22 5.75 -5.21
N ALA A 403 15.20 4.94 -5.45
CA ALA A 403 15.05 4.19 -6.72
C ALA A 403 14.95 5.14 -7.93
N LEU A 404 14.19 6.24 -7.79
CA LEU A 404 14.10 7.28 -8.83
C LEU A 404 15.43 8.03 -9.01
N ALA A 405 16.19 8.28 -7.94
CA ALA A 405 17.53 8.85 -8.04
C ALA A 405 18.51 7.89 -8.75
N LEU A 406 18.44 6.59 -8.44
CA LEU A 406 19.22 5.55 -9.13
C LEU A 406 18.86 5.48 -10.62
N LEU A 407 17.56 5.58 -10.96
CA LEU A 407 17.11 5.58 -12.35
C LEU A 407 17.71 6.76 -13.12
N VAL A 408 17.64 7.97 -12.60
CA VAL A 408 18.30 9.14 -13.22
C VAL A 408 19.80 8.93 -13.40
N LEU A 409 20.49 8.45 -12.35
CA LEU A 409 21.94 8.24 -12.39
C LEU A 409 22.37 7.10 -13.32
N SER A 410 21.51 6.11 -13.55
CA SER A 410 21.78 5.06 -14.55
C SER A 410 21.72 5.61 -15.99
N LEU A 411 20.81 6.57 -16.25
CA LEU A 411 20.62 7.19 -17.56
C LEU A 411 21.70 8.24 -17.88
N THR A 412 22.11 9.04 -16.89
CA THR A 412 22.98 10.22 -17.11
C THR A 412 24.42 10.01 -16.65
N GLY A 413 24.69 8.91 -15.98
CA GLY A 413 25.97 8.64 -15.34
C GLY A 413 26.06 9.24 -13.93
N ALA A 414 26.68 8.50 -13.03
CA ALA A 414 26.89 8.93 -11.65
C ALA A 414 28.29 9.52 -11.45
N SER A 415 28.38 10.64 -10.73
CA SER A 415 29.66 11.16 -10.26
C SER A 415 30.10 10.42 -8.99
N ARG A 416 31.40 10.54 -8.63
CA ARG A 416 31.90 10.01 -7.34
C ARG A 416 31.20 10.64 -6.13
N HIS A 417 30.76 11.88 -6.26
CA HIS A 417 30.02 12.58 -5.23
C HIS A 417 28.63 11.97 -5.02
N ASP A 418 27.92 11.65 -6.12
CA ASP A 418 26.61 10.98 -6.07
C ASP A 418 26.69 9.60 -5.40
N ILE A 419 27.71 8.82 -5.78
CA ILE A 419 27.94 7.49 -5.19
C ILE A 419 28.23 7.60 -3.69
N ALA A 420 29.08 8.56 -3.27
CA ALA A 420 29.39 8.77 -1.86
C ALA A 420 28.15 9.19 -1.06
N ALA A 421 27.36 10.13 -1.59
CA ALA A 421 26.13 10.58 -0.92
C ALA A 421 25.11 9.44 -0.73
N LEU A 422 24.93 8.58 -1.74
CA LEU A 422 24.03 7.43 -1.64
C LEU A 422 24.55 6.38 -0.64
N ARG A 423 25.87 6.10 -0.65
CA ARG A 423 26.50 5.17 0.29
C ARG A 423 26.33 5.61 1.74
N ASP A 424 26.53 6.90 2.00
CA ASP A 424 26.51 7.47 3.36
C ASP A 424 25.06 7.67 3.88
N LEU A 425 24.07 7.70 2.99
CA LEU A 425 22.66 7.95 3.33
C LEU A 425 22.10 7.02 4.43
N PRO A 426 22.28 5.69 4.41
CA PRO A 426 21.77 4.83 5.49
C PRO A 426 22.36 5.15 6.87
N GLY A 427 23.64 5.55 6.92
CA GLY A 427 24.30 6.01 8.14
C GLY A 427 23.76 7.35 8.63
N ASN A 428 23.54 8.28 7.72
CA ASN A 428 22.96 9.58 8.01
C ASN A 428 21.51 9.47 8.53
N VAL A 429 20.72 8.56 7.97
CA VAL A 429 19.37 8.25 8.49
C VAL A 429 19.44 7.70 9.90
N GLN A 430 20.39 6.77 10.18
CA GLN A 430 20.58 6.26 11.53
C GLN A 430 20.92 7.38 12.52
N GLN A 431 21.78 8.31 12.13
CA GLN A 431 22.13 9.47 12.97
C GLN A 431 20.90 10.34 13.27
N VAL A 432 20.04 10.60 12.27
CA VAL A 432 18.76 11.32 12.48
C VAL A 432 17.88 10.58 13.49
N LEU A 433 17.78 9.26 13.38
CA LEU A 433 16.96 8.45 14.31
C LEU A 433 17.49 8.46 15.74
N ASP A 434 18.81 8.49 15.91
CA ASP A 434 19.48 8.44 17.22
C ASP A 434 19.50 9.81 17.92
N GLU A 435 19.46 10.93 17.17
CA GLU A 435 19.69 12.28 17.69
C GLU A 435 18.45 13.21 17.57
N SER A 436 17.31 12.72 17.11
CA SER A 436 16.11 13.55 16.84
C SER A 436 15.41 14.04 18.10
N ASP A 437 15.09 15.32 18.16
CA ASP A 437 14.26 15.96 19.18
C ASP A 437 12.77 16.02 18.80
N ALA A 438 12.33 15.17 17.86
CA ALA A 438 10.97 15.17 17.29
C ALA A 438 9.88 15.00 18.34
N GLU A 439 10.10 14.20 19.40
CA GLU A 439 9.15 14.03 20.49
C GLU A 439 8.97 15.33 21.30
N GLU A 440 10.04 16.05 21.59
CA GLU A 440 9.99 17.33 22.29
C GLU A 440 9.18 18.37 21.49
N ILE A 441 9.43 18.43 20.18
CA ILE A 441 8.71 19.32 19.26
C ILE A 441 7.24 18.96 19.15
N ALA A 442 6.91 17.67 19.01
CA ALA A 442 5.53 17.22 18.98
C ALA A 442 4.77 17.62 20.24
N ARG A 443 5.43 17.51 21.42
CA ARG A 443 4.88 17.92 22.72
C ARG A 443 4.73 19.44 22.83
N ALA A 444 5.68 20.21 22.31
CA ALA A 444 5.65 21.66 22.38
C ALA A 444 4.48 22.28 21.59
N TYR A 445 4.03 21.60 20.55
CA TYR A 445 2.98 22.10 19.67
C TYR A 445 1.70 21.26 19.71
N GLU A 446 1.51 20.43 20.72
CA GLU A 446 0.26 19.70 20.94
C GLU A 446 -0.92 20.68 21.08
N GLY A 447 -1.99 20.43 20.33
CA GLY A 447 -3.23 21.23 20.37
C GLY A 447 -3.16 22.55 19.61
N SER A 448 -2.21 22.70 18.68
CA SER A 448 -2.19 23.82 17.72
C SER A 448 -3.40 23.77 16.78
N ASP A 449 -3.82 24.92 16.26
CA ASP A 449 -5.00 25.03 15.39
C ASP A 449 -4.79 24.38 14.02
N ALA A 450 -3.57 24.46 13.50
CA ALA A 450 -3.14 23.85 12.23
C ALA A 450 -1.61 23.75 12.19
N TYR A 451 -1.11 22.89 11.29
CA TYR A 451 0.33 22.67 11.10
C TYR A 451 0.70 22.90 9.64
N PHE A 452 1.64 23.77 9.37
CA PHE A 452 2.07 24.09 8.02
C PHE A 452 3.49 23.61 7.76
N PHE A 453 3.72 23.12 6.54
CA PHE A 453 5.01 22.58 6.09
C PHE A 453 5.42 23.31 4.81
N ILE A 454 6.61 23.89 4.78
CA ILE A 454 7.07 24.67 3.62
C ILE A 454 8.47 24.24 3.15
N GLY A 455 8.65 24.19 1.82
CA GLY A 455 9.92 23.85 1.21
C GLY A 455 10.06 24.41 -0.21
N ARG A 456 11.27 24.30 -0.78
CA ARG A 456 11.56 24.63 -2.19
C ARG A 456 12.38 23.54 -2.85
N GLY A 457 12.25 23.42 -4.18
CA GLY A 457 12.94 22.37 -4.94
C GLY A 457 12.56 20.99 -4.40
N LEU A 458 13.53 20.13 -4.13
CA LEU A 458 13.28 18.79 -3.55
C LEU A 458 12.64 18.83 -2.15
N GLN A 459 12.74 19.94 -1.42
CA GLN A 459 12.08 20.08 -0.12
C GLN A 459 10.59 20.39 -0.23
N PHE A 460 10.07 20.80 -1.40
CA PHE A 460 8.64 21.03 -1.59
C PHE A 460 7.83 19.72 -1.58
N PRO A 461 8.14 18.69 -2.37
CA PRO A 461 7.47 17.40 -2.24
C PRO A 461 7.56 16.80 -0.83
N VAL A 462 8.68 16.99 -0.13
CA VAL A 462 8.86 16.55 1.26
C VAL A 462 7.93 17.31 2.22
N SER A 463 7.70 18.61 2.00
CA SER A 463 6.74 19.36 2.81
C SER A 463 5.30 18.88 2.59
N LEU A 464 4.94 18.48 1.37
CA LEU A 464 3.65 17.83 1.10
C LEU A 464 3.53 16.49 1.82
N GLU A 465 4.60 15.67 1.78
CA GLU A 465 4.63 14.36 2.43
C GLU A 465 4.55 14.47 3.95
N GLY A 466 5.29 15.41 4.56
CA GLY A 466 5.22 15.67 6.00
C GLY A 466 3.82 16.07 6.45
N ALA A 467 3.16 16.96 5.71
CA ALA A 467 1.78 17.35 5.98
C ALA A 467 0.80 16.17 5.79
N LEU A 468 1.02 15.31 4.79
CA LEU A 468 0.21 14.12 4.57
C LEU A 468 0.36 13.15 5.74
N LYS A 469 1.59 12.78 6.14
CA LYS A 469 1.84 11.89 7.27
C LYS A 469 1.24 12.43 8.56
N PHE A 470 1.39 13.74 8.80
CA PHE A 470 0.86 14.37 10.01
C PHE A 470 -0.67 14.23 10.09
N LYS A 471 -1.40 14.62 9.03
CA LYS A 471 -2.88 14.53 9.02
C LYS A 471 -3.42 13.10 9.04
N GLU A 472 -2.73 12.15 8.39
CA GLU A 472 -3.17 10.76 8.32
C GLU A 472 -3.28 10.09 9.70
N ILE A 473 -2.32 10.34 10.59
CA ILE A 473 -2.21 9.62 11.84
C ILE A 473 -2.59 10.43 13.08
N SER A 474 -2.41 11.77 13.04
CA SER A 474 -2.83 12.64 14.16
C SER A 474 -4.29 13.08 14.07
N TYR A 475 -4.86 13.11 12.86
CA TYR A 475 -6.18 13.67 12.50
C TYR A 475 -6.27 15.20 12.68
N GLU A 476 -5.13 15.86 12.86
CA GLU A 476 -5.03 17.30 12.95
C GLU A 476 -4.89 17.93 11.55
N HIS A 477 -5.34 19.17 11.40
CA HIS A 477 -5.25 19.86 10.12
C HIS A 477 -3.80 20.20 9.78
N ALA A 478 -3.29 19.67 8.67
CA ALA A 478 -1.93 19.92 8.22
C ALA A 478 -1.86 20.14 6.70
N GLU A 479 -1.11 21.15 6.26
CA GLU A 479 -0.94 21.46 4.84
C GLU A 479 0.52 21.71 4.47
N GLY A 480 0.91 21.22 3.28
CA GLY A 480 2.24 21.45 2.70
C GLY A 480 2.17 22.45 1.56
N PHE A 481 3.19 23.34 1.48
CA PHE A 481 3.24 24.36 0.44
C PHE A 481 4.63 24.49 -0.18
N ALA A 482 4.69 24.84 -1.45
CA ALA A 482 5.88 25.50 -1.96
C ALA A 482 6.06 26.80 -1.18
N ALA A 483 7.24 27.03 -0.56
CA ALA A 483 7.43 28.14 0.38
C ALA A 483 7.05 29.52 -0.21
N GLY A 484 7.19 29.70 -1.53
CA GLY A 484 6.78 30.93 -2.22
C GLY A 484 5.29 31.12 -2.30
N GLU A 485 4.51 30.03 -2.31
CA GLU A 485 3.04 30.06 -2.41
C GLU A 485 2.37 30.43 -1.10
N LEU A 486 3.08 30.35 0.04
CA LEU A 486 2.51 30.70 1.34
C LEU A 486 1.83 32.08 1.34
N LYS A 487 2.42 33.05 0.67
CA LYS A 487 1.89 34.43 0.55
C LYS A 487 0.70 34.61 -0.41
N HIS A 488 0.35 33.58 -1.18
CA HIS A 488 -0.73 33.63 -2.18
C HIS A 488 -2.04 33.03 -1.66
N GLY A 489 -2.30 33.16 -0.35
CA GLY A 489 -3.52 32.72 0.32
C GLY A 489 -3.25 32.12 1.70
N PRO A 490 -2.47 31.04 1.82
CA PRO A 490 -2.29 30.30 3.08
C PRO A 490 -1.80 31.14 4.27
N LEU A 491 -1.05 32.21 4.01
CA LEU A 491 -0.52 33.12 5.04
C LEU A 491 -1.65 33.81 5.86
N ALA A 492 -2.87 33.84 5.33
CA ALA A 492 -4.05 34.35 6.07
C ALA A 492 -4.44 33.48 7.25
N LEU A 493 -4.04 32.18 7.26
CA LEU A 493 -4.31 31.22 8.31
C LEU A 493 -3.18 31.13 9.35
N VAL A 494 -2.07 31.83 9.11
CA VAL A 494 -0.90 31.80 10.00
C VAL A 494 -1.13 32.70 11.21
N THR A 495 -1.15 32.09 12.38
CA THR A 495 -1.33 32.71 13.69
C THR A 495 -0.28 32.22 14.68
N GLU A 496 -0.27 32.74 15.89
CA GLU A 496 0.59 32.29 16.98
C GLU A 496 0.37 30.80 17.37
N ASN A 497 -0.76 30.21 16.98
CA ASN A 497 -1.11 28.79 17.19
C ASN A 497 -0.90 27.93 15.92
N THR A 498 -0.19 28.43 14.92
CA THR A 498 0.06 27.71 13.66
C THR A 498 1.56 27.46 13.48
N PRO A 499 2.14 26.40 14.07
CA PRO A 499 3.56 26.08 13.86
C PRO A 499 3.83 25.78 12.38
N VAL A 500 4.91 26.38 11.87
CA VAL A 500 5.36 26.25 10.48
C VAL A 500 6.69 25.49 10.45
N PHE A 501 6.66 24.29 9.89
CA PHE A 501 7.83 23.47 9.64
C PHE A 501 8.50 23.91 8.34
N ALA A 502 9.67 24.53 8.44
CA ALA A 502 10.40 25.07 7.30
C ALA A 502 11.60 24.18 6.95
N LEU A 503 11.56 23.54 5.78
CA LEU A 503 12.63 22.67 5.29
C LEU A 503 13.67 23.53 4.55
N VAL A 504 14.82 23.75 5.19
CA VAL A 504 15.88 24.65 4.69
C VAL A 504 17.23 23.95 4.71
N THR A 505 17.64 23.43 3.56
CA THR A 505 18.90 22.70 3.39
C THR A 505 19.84 23.42 2.42
N GLY A 506 21.16 23.29 2.68
CA GLY A 506 22.18 24.02 1.93
C GLY A 506 22.21 25.52 2.23
N ASP A 507 23.03 26.25 1.48
CA ASP A 507 23.26 27.70 1.61
C ASP A 507 22.95 28.50 0.32
N GLY A 508 22.42 27.82 -0.69
CA GLY A 508 22.11 28.32 -2.01
C GLY A 508 20.92 29.29 -2.08
N GLU A 509 20.52 29.62 -3.29
CA GLU A 509 19.39 30.53 -3.56
C GLU A 509 18.07 30.04 -2.97
N GLN A 510 17.81 28.73 -3.06
CA GLN A 510 16.59 28.11 -2.51
C GLN A 510 16.50 28.31 -0.99
N ALA A 511 17.60 28.06 -0.26
CA ALA A 511 17.65 28.27 1.19
C ALA A 511 17.41 29.76 1.54
N ARG A 512 18.09 30.69 0.88
CA ARG A 512 17.89 32.14 1.11
C ARG A 512 16.47 32.61 0.85
N LYS A 513 15.82 32.11 -0.23
CA LYS A 513 14.40 32.41 -0.53
C LYS A 513 13.45 31.82 0.48
N THR A 514 13.70 30.60 0.96
CA THR A 514 12.88 29.95 2.00
C THR A 514 13.01 30.71 3.33
N ILE A 515 14.22 31.14 3.72
CA ILE A 515 14.44 32.00 4.89
C ILE A 515 13.65 33.33 4.77
N GLY A 516 13.53 33.87 3.56
CA GLY A 516 12.68 35.04 3.32
C GLY A 516 11.22 34.77 3.68
N ASN A 517 10.70 33.58 3.35
CA ASN A 517 9.33 33.18 3.72
C ASN A 517 9.21 32.87 5.23
N VAL A 518 10.25 32.29 5.85
CA VAL A 518 10.31 32.09 7.32
C VAL A 518 10.17 33.43 8.06
N LYS A 519 10.84 34.48 7.62
CA LYS A 519 10.68 35.83 8.20
C LYS A 519 9.27 36.40 8.05
N GLU A 520 8.56 36.05 6.97
CA GLU A 520 7.16 36.46 6.80
C GLU A 520 6.24 35.75 7.82
N VAL A 521 6.58 34.50 8.20
CA VAL A 521 5.89 33.71 9.24
C VAL A 521 6.19 34.29 10.63
N GLU A 522 7.49 34.47 10.94
CA GLU A 522 7.96 35.07 12.21
C GLU A 522 7.31 36.43 12.47
N ALA A 523 7.21 37.28 11.44
CA ALA A 523 6.60 38.60 11.56
C ALA A 523 5.09 38.57 11.93
N ARG A 524 4.46 37.42 11.90
CA ARG A 524 3.07 37.18 12.32
C ARG A 524 2.97 36.49 13.68
N GLY A 525 4.09 36.27 14.33
CA GLY A 525 4.16 35.63 15.64
C GLY A 525 3.94 34.12 15.62
N ALA A 526 3.91 33.48 14.44
CA ALA A 526 3.77 32.05 14.35
C ALA A 526 5.10 31.34 14.69
N PRO A 527 5.05 30.21 15.41
CA PRO A 527 6.24 29.43 15.72
C PRO A 527 6.85 28.82 14.45
N VAL A 528 8.17 28.80 14.38
CA VAL A 528 8.94 28.21 13.29
C VAL A 528 9.75 27.03 13.81
N VAL A 529 9.57 25.88 13.18
CA VAL A 529 10.42 24.70 13.34
C VAL A 529 11.26 24.54 12.08
N ALA A 530 12.57 24.74 12.17
CA ALA A 530 13.47 24.57 11.03
C ALA A 530 13.99 23.14 10.95
N VAL A 531 13.80 22.47 9.80
CA VAL A 531 14.51 21.23 9.46
C VAL A 531 15.69 21.61 8.58
N THR A 532 16.94 21.43 9.07
CA THR A 532 18.12 22.01 8.42
C THR A 532 19.38 21.17 8.58
N ASP A 533 20.28 21.28 7.59
CA ASP A 533 21.65 20.73 7.63
C ASP A 533 22.69 21.69 8.22
N GLY A 534 22.24 22.76 8.87
CA GLY A 534 23.08 23.74 9.54
C GLY A 534 23.92 24.67 8.62
N LYS A 535 23.81 24.51 7.29
CA LYS A 535 24.59 25.33 6.34
C LYS A 535 24.04 26.74 6.15
N SER A 536 22.79 26.98 6.55
CA SER A 536 22.12 28.27 6.40
C SER A 536 21.88 28.95 7.74
N ASP A 537 21.54 30.26 7.70
CA ASP A 537 21.25 31.07 8.89
C ASP A 537 19.79 30.86 9.42
N VAL A 538 19.05 29.83 8.99
CA VAL A 538 17.65 29.66 9.36
C VAL A 538 17.43 29.52 10.86
N HIS A 539 18.38 28.94 11.57
CA HIS A 539 18.37 28.80 13.04
C HIS A 539 18.19 30.13 13.81
N ARG A 540 18.46 31.29 13.18
CA ARG A 540 18.25 32.60 13.78
C ARG A 540 16.80 33.04 13.81
N TYR A 541 15.95 32.38 13.06
CA TYR A 541 14.54 32.71 12.83
C TYR A 541 13.62 31.58 13.24
N ALA A 542 14.18 30.51 13.80
CA ALA A 542 13.44 29.33 14.25
C ALA A 542 13.36 29.30 15.77
N ASP A 543 12.21 28.93 16.30
CA ASP A 543 11.97 28.67 17.71
C ASP A 543 12.55 27.29 18.11
N HIS A 544 12.47 26.32 17.18
CA HIS A 544 13.04 24.99 17.31
C HIS A 544 13.77 24.57 16.04
N VAL A 545 14.74 23.68 16.20
CA VAL A 545 15.52 23.14 15.08
C VAL A 545 15.51 21.62 15.14
N LEU A 546 15.23 21.00 14.01
CA LEU A 546 15.44 19.58 13.74
C LEU A 546 16.66 19.45 12.84
N ASP A 547 17.78 19.07 13.41
CA ASP A 547 19.03 18.93 12.69
C ASP A 547 19.04 17.67 11.82
N ILE A 548 19.64 17.77 10.64
CA ILE A 548 19.97 16.63 9.77
C ILE A 548 21.45 16.68 9.39
N PRO A 549 22.12 15.55 9.18
CA PRO A 549 23.51 15.53 8.70
C PRO A 549 23.69 16.29 7.39
N ALA A 550 24.81 17.00 7.28
CA ALA A 550 25.17 17.73 6.06
C ALA A 550 25.37 16.74 4.89
N SER A 551 24.56 16.88 3.87
CA SER A 551 24.53 15.97 2.71
C SER A 551 24.24 16.71 1.40
N ASP A 552 24.10 16.00 0.29
CA ASP A 552 23.63 16.60 -0.96
C ASP A 552 22.10 16.85 -0.92
N GLN A 553 21.59 17.61 -1.88
CA GLN A 553 20.17 18.00 -1.88
C GLN A 553 19.20 16.79 -1.98
N ARG A 554 19.60 15.71 -2.67
CA ARG A 554 18.78 14.51 -2.85
C ARG A 554 18.63 13.74 -1.54
N THR A 555 19.75 13.48 -0.89
CA THR A 555 19.80 12.77 0.38
C THR A 555 19.27 13.64 1.53
N ALA A 556 19.50 14.97 1.52
CA ALA A 556 18.93 15.90 2.49
C ALA A 556 17.39 15.90 2.48
N ALA A 557 16.76 15.71 1.32
CA ALA A 557 15.29 15.57 1.21
C ALA A 557 14.78 14.34 1.99
N ILE A 558 15.46 13.21 1.88
CA ILE A 558 15.12 11.98 2.60
C ILE A 558 15.34 12.16 4.11
N LEU A 559 16.46 12.75 4.52
CA LEU A 559 16.78 13.01 5.93
C LEU A 559 15.74 13.94 6.58
N ALA A 560 15.33 14.99 5.87
CA ALA A 560 14.27 15.89 6.33
C ALA A 560 12.94 15.16 6.49
N ASN A 561 12.59 14.26 5.55
CA ASN A 561 11.36 13.45 5.65
C ASN A 561 11.36 12.54 6.88
N VAL A 562 12.51 11.94 7.24
CA VAL A 562 12.61 11.10 8.45
C VAL A 562 12.28 11.91 9.71
N GLN A 563 12.77 13.17 9.82
CA GLN A 563 12.41 14.07 10.92
C GLN A 563 10.89 14.32 10.97
N LEU A 564 10.27 14.59 9.82
CA LEU A 564 8.83 14.84 9.76
C LEU A 564 7.99 13.60 10.07
N GLN A 565 8.45 12.41 9.70
CA GLN A 565 7.82 11.14 10.08
C GLN A 565 7.86 10.93 11.59
N LEU A 566 8.99 11.20 12.25
CA LEU A 566 9.12 11.10 13.71
C LEU A 566 8.21 12.12 14.42
N VAL A 567 8.18 13.38 13.97
CA VAL A 567 7.25 14.40 14.53
C VAL A 567 5.80 13.93 14.40
N SER A 568 5.40 13.44 13.24
CA SER A 568 4.05 12.95 12.99
C SER A 568 3.71 11.78 13.91
N TYR A 569 4.62 10.81 14.04
CA TYR A 569 4.45 9.66 14.94
C TYR A 569 4.26 10.09 16.39
N HIS A 570 5.16 10.93 16.91
CA HIS A 570 5.09 11.37 18.31
C HIS A 570 3.85 12.23 18.58
N ALA A 571 3.45 13.10 17.66
CA ALA A 571 2.20 13.85 17.78
C ALA A 571 0.97 12.93 17.87
N ALA A 572 0.89 11.91 17.01
CA ALA A 572 -0.20 10.94 17.05
C ALA A 572 -0.20 10.08 18.32
N ALA A 573 0.98 9.69 18.81
CA ALA A 573 1.14 8.93 20.06
C ALA A 573 0.70 9.75 21.29
N LEU A 574 1.08 11.03 21.38
CA LEU A 574 0.65 11.96 22.44
C LEU A 574 -0.87 12.12 22.44
N LEU A 575 -1.49 12.21 21.27
CA LEU A 575 -2.94 12.33 21.12
C LEU A 575 -3.69 11.00 21.31
N GLY A 576 -2.99 9.89 21.56
CA GLY A 576 -3.58 8.55 21.72
C GLY A 576 -4.33 8.06 20.48
N ARG A 577 -3.84 8.42 19.27
CA ARG A 577 -4.48 8.05 18.00
C ARG A 577 -4.10 6.62 17.58
N SER A 578 -4.95 5.98 16.77
CA SER A 578 -4.62 4.72 16.11
C SER A 578 -3.62 4.98 14.98
N ILE A 579 -2.33 4.66 15.22
CA ILE A 579 -1.22 5.00 14.34
C ILE A 579 -1.10 4.01 13.17
N ASP A 580 -1.09 2.72 13.48
CA ASP A 580 -0.91 1.67 12.46
C ASP A 580 -2.16 1.49 11.57
N LYS A 581 -3.34 1.79 12.14
CA LYS A 581 -4.65 1.67 11.49
C LYS A 581 -5.43 2.99 11.68
N PRO A 582 -5.03 4.08 11.01
CA PRO A 582 -5.74 5.35 11.13
C PRO A 582 -7.14 5.25 10.52
N ARG A 583 -8.12 5.86 11.20
CA ARG A 583 -9.53 5.79 10.80
C ARG A 583 -9.74 6.22 9.33
N ASN A 584 -10.62 5.53 8.62
CA ASN A 584 -11.02 5.82 7.24
C ASN A 584 -9.88 5.76 6.21
N LEU A 585 -8.77 5.11 6.52
CA LEU A 585 -7.64 4.93 5.60
C LEU A 585 -7.31 3.45 5.43
N ALA A 586 -6.92 3.06 4.23
CA ALA A 586 -6.41 1.75 3.89
C ALA A 586 -4.97 1.84 3.38
N LYS A 587 -4.17 0.79 3.57
CA LYS A 587 -2.77 0.73 3.10
C LYS A 587 -2.66 0.89 1.58
N SER A 588 -3.61 0.38 0.83
CA SER A 588 -3.65 0.47 -0.63
C SER A 588 -5.12 0.48 -1.09
N VAL A 589 -5.43 1.29 -2.10
CA VAL A 589 -6.77 1.42 -2.69
C VAL A 589 -6.78 0.62 -3.99
N THR A 590 -7.50 -0.50 -4.00
CA THR A 590 -7.55 -1.47 -5.12
C THR A 590 -8.84 -1.40 -5.92
N VAL A 591 -9.69 -0.43 -5.63
CA VAL A 591 -10.94 -0.15 -6.34
C VAL A 591 -11.03 1.34 -6.63
N GLU A 592 -11.63 1.72 -7.77
CA GLU A 592 -11.89 3.11 -8.14
C GLU A 592 -13.12 3.68 -7.40
#